data_0970a64bc80593a83f79e04ab4f13f42
#
_entry.id   0970a64bc80593a83f79e04ab4f13f42
#
_cell.length_a   1.000
_cell.length_b   1.000
_cell.length_c   1.000
_cell.angle_alpha   90.00
_cell.angle_beta   90.00
_cell.angle_gamma   90.00
#
_symmetry.space_group_name_H-M   'P 1'
#
loop_
_entity.id
_entity.type
_entity.pdbx_description
1 polymer ?
#
loop_
_entity_poly.entity_id
_entity_poly.type
_entity_poly.pdbx_seq_one_letter_code
_entity_poly.pdbx_strand_id
1 'polypeptide(L)'
;GKRHVVWNLDRQVNILSGINGVGKSTILNKVVKGLSAGGEFPSHMLKGVRLKVVPEDARWIRYDVIRSFDRPLVNPVSADKLNTSLADLATELDIQLFFLQRKYLDYQVNIGNRIIQCLQEATPDAAQKAQTISAPKKRFQDLIDDLFADTGKTIIRTENEIRFSQIGETLTPYQLSSGEKQMLVILLTVLVEDQRPYVLFMDEPEVSLHVDWQQRLIDLILELNPNVQIILTTHSPAVIMNGWADRVTEVSDITDNQ
;
A
#
# COMPACT_ATOMS: atom_id res chain seq x y z
N GLY A 1 -14.33 -13.55 25.89
CA GLY A 1 -14.14 -14.94 25.51
C GLY A 1 -13.01 -15.06 24.52
N LYS A 2 -12.21 -16.10 24.58
CA LYS A 2 -11.15 -16.37 23.59
C LYS A 2 -11.84 -17.00 22.37
N ARG A 3 -12.06 -16.23 21.32
CA ARG A 3 -12.52 -16.77 20.04
C ARG A 3 -11.33 -17.39 19.31
N HIS A 4 -11.52 -18.58 18.77
CA HIS A 4 -10.57 -19.23 17.88
C HIS A 4 -10.92 -18.82 16.45
N VAL A 5 -9.92 -18.37 15.68
CA VAL A 5 -10.10 -17.92 14.29
C VAL A 5 -9.17 -18.72 13.41
N VAL A 6 -9.70 -19.33 12.35
CA VAL A 6 -8.94 -20.02 11.32
C VAL A 6 -9.28 -19.39 9.97
N TRP A 7 -8.32 -18.78 9.30
CA TRP A 7 -8.51 -18.15 8.01
C TRP A 7 -7.53 -18.70 6.97
N ASN A 8 -8.08 -19.36 5.97
CA ASN A 8 -7.32 -19.85 4.82
C ASN A 8 -7.22 -18.75 3.79
N LEU A 9 -6.01 -18.29 3.52
CA LEU A 9 -5.77 -17.17 2.63
C LEU A 9 -5.57 -17.61 1.17
N ASP A 10 -6.16 -16.86 0.25
CA ASP A 10 -5.84 -16.93 -1.17
C ASP A 10 -4.44 -16.33 -1.42
N ARG A 11 -3.83 -16.71 -2.53
CA ARG A 11 -2.47 -16.25 -2.87
C ARG A 11 -2.41 -14.77 -3.25
N GLN A 12 -3.52 -14.19 -3.72
CA GLN A 12 -3.50 -12.85 -4.27
C GLN A 12 -4.41 -11.88 -3.52
N VAL A 13 -5.71 -12.17 -3.36
CA VAL A 13 -6.67 -11.23 -2.75
C VAL A 13 -7.46 -11.90 -1.65
N ASN A 14 -7.48 -11.26 -0.48
CA ASN A 14 -8.21 -11.71 0.71
C ASN A 14 -8.93 -10.52 1.34
N ILE A 15 -10.24 -10.58 1.37
CA ILE A 15 -11.10 -9.54 1.90
C ILE A 15 -11.80 -10.06 3.15
N LEU A 16 -11.55 -9.43 4.29
CA LEU A 16 -12.22 -9.74 5.55
C LEU A 16 -13.36 -8.75 5.76
N SER A 17 -14.58 -9.23 5.62
CA SER A 17 -15.80 -8.45 5.79
C SER A 17 -16.52 -8.75 7.09
N GLY A 18 -17.46 -7.91 7.45
CA GLY A 18 -18.34 -8.07 8.60
C GLY A 18 -18.76 -6.74 9.19
N ILE A 19 -19.75 -6.76 10.08
CA ILE A 19 -20.29 -5.56 10.74
C ILE A 19 -19.23 -4.85 11.58
N ASN A 20 -19.47 -3.57 11.87
CA ASN A 20 -18.59 -2.80 12.73
C ASN A 20 -18.47 -3.42 14.13
N GLY A 21 -17.26 -3.45 14.68
CA GLY A 21 -16.99 -4.02 16.00
C GLY A 21 -16.86 -5.55 16.07
N VAL A 22 -17.05 -6.28 14.97
CA VAL A 22 -16.93 -7.75 14.94
C VAL A 22 -15.51 -8.26 15.15
N GLY A 23 -14.50 -7.41 14.96
CA GLY A 23 -13.10 -7.71 15.24
C GLY A 23 -12.19 -7.77 14.02
N LYS A 24 -12.59 -7.28 12.84
CA LYS A 24 -11.78 -7.24 11.60
C LYS A 24 -10.39 -6.66 11.84
N SER A 25 -10.34 -5.40 12.27
CA SER A 25 -9.07 -4.70 12.58
C SER A 25 -8.27 -5.39 13.70
N THR A 26 -8.95 -6.04 14.64
CA THR A 26 -8.28 -6.80 15.71
C THR A 26 -7.56 -8.01 15.14
N ILE A 27 -8.18 -8.75 14.23
CA ILE A 27 -7.58 -9.91 13.55
C ILE A 27 -6.37 -9.46 12.74
N LEU A 28 -6.55 -8.44 11.87
CA LEU A 28 -5.47 -7.90 11.04
C LEU A 28 -4.29 -7.43 11.91
N ASN A 29 -4.55 -6.63 12.94
CA ASN A 29 -3.51 -6.11 13.83
C ASN A 29 -2.79 -7.22 14.62
N LYS A 30 -3.46 -8.32 14.98
CA LYS A 30 -2.80 -9.47 15.61
C LYS A 30 -1.84 -10.15 14.64
N VAL A 31 -2.25 -10.35 13.38
CA VAL A 31 -1.38 -10.92 12.33
C VAL A 31 -0.16 -10.04 12.12
N VAL A 32 -0.35 -8.73 11.92
CA VAL A 32 0.73 -7.77 11.73
C VAL A 32 1.69 -7.73 12.92
N LYS A 33 1.17 -7.69 14.15
CA LYS A 33 2.01 -7.76 15.38
C LYS A 33 2.77 -9.09 15.47
N GLY A 34 2.17 -10.15 14.96
CA GLY A 34 2.81 -11.44 14.83
C GLY A 34 4.04 -11.38 13.92
N LEU A 35 3.91 -10.75 12.76
CA LEU A 35 5.00 -10.58 11.80
C LEU A 35 6.09 -9.63 12.31
N SER A 36 5.71 -8.56 13.02
CA SER A 36 6.63 -7.53 13.53
C SER A 36 7.51 -7.99 14.69
N ALA A 37 7.11 -9.03 15.42
CA ALA A 37 7.80 -9.44 16.65
C ALA A 37 9.16 -10.14 16.39
N GLY A 38 9.55 -10.30 15.15
CA GLY A 38 10.86 -10.77 14.69
C GLY A 38 11.20 -12.19 15.15
N GLY A 39 11.41 -13.08 14.23
CA GLY A 39 11.83 -14.44 14.46
C GLY A 39 11.76 -15.25 13.17
N GLU A 40 12.58 -16.30 13.08
CA GLU A 40 12.55 -17.19 11.93
C GLU A 40 11.22 -17.96 11.88
N PHE A 41 10.56 -17.95 10.72
CA PHE A 41 9.46 -18.88 10.44
C PHE A 41 10.06 -20.31 10.32
N PRO A 42 9.38 -21.36 10.77
CA PRO A 42 7.98 -21.52 11.18
C PRO A 42 7.75 -21.64 12.70
N SER A 43 8.68 -21.27 13.56
CA SER A 43 8.67 -21.66 14.98
C SER A 43 7.90 -20.74 15.94
N HIS A 44 7.26 -19.69 15.46
CA HIS A 44 6.66 -18.71 16.36
C HIS A 44 5.13 -18.78 16.45
N MET A 45 4.65 -19.35 17.55
CA MET A 45 3.35 -19.02 18.11
C MET A 45 3.46 -17.66 18.78
N LEU A 46 3.18 -16.58 18.03
CA LEU A 46 3.20 -15.24 18.56
C LEU A 46 1.89 -14.96 19.28
N LYS A 47 1.92 -15.01 20.61
CA LYS A 47 0.80 -14.60 21.49
C LYS A 47 -0.59 -15.02 21.02
N GLY A 48 -0.71 -16.29 20.56
CA GLY A 48 -1.99 -16.85 20.12
C GLY A 48 -2.28 -16.72 18.60
N VAL A 49 -1.31 -16.31 17.79
CA VAL A 49 -1.39 -16.35 16.32
C VAL A 49 -0.44 -17.40 15.79
N ARG A 50 -0.96 -18.34 14.99
CA ARG A 50 -0.15 -19.30 14.22
C ARG A 50 -0.29 -18.96 12.74
N LEU A 51 0.84 -18.66 12.08
CA LEU A 51 0.89 -18.43 10.65
C LEU A 51 1.51 -19.64 9.96
N LYS A 52 0.87 -20.13 8.90
CA LYS A 52 1.44 -21.10 7.97
C LYS A 52 1.74 -20.34 6.67
N VAL A 53 2.99 -20.38 6.24
CA VAL A 53 3.46 -19.69 5.03
C VAL A 53 3.82 -20.69 3.93
N VAL A 54 3.74 -20.24 2.69
CA VAL A 54 4.14 -21.02 1.51
C VAL A 54 5.11 -20.17 0.69
N PRO A 55 6.29 -20.69 0.37
CA PRO A 55 6.81 -22.04 0.70
C PRO A 55 7.14 -22.21 2.19
N GLU A 56 7.12 -23.45 2.68
CA GLU A 56 7.31 -23.76 4.11
C GLU A 56 8.71 -23.46 4.64
N ASP A 57 9.68 -23.29 3.76
CA ASP A 57 11.07 -22.91 4.06
C ASP A 57 11.29 -21.38 4.07
N ALA A 58 10.24 -20.60 3.85
CA ALA A 58 10.34 -19.14 3.94
C ALA A 58 10.76 -18.70 5.35
N ARG A 59 11.89 -17.97 5.45
CA ARG A 59 12.43 -17.52 6.73
C ARG A 59 11.93 -16.14 7.15
N TRP A 60 11.45 -15.35 6.21
CA TRP A 60 10.94 -14.00 6.43
C TRP A 60 9.87 -13.65 5.41
N ILE A 61 8.99 -12.74 5.79
CA ILE A 61 7.92 -12.21 4.93
C ILE A 61 8.12 -10.70 4.82
N ARG A 62 8.17 -10.21 3.57
CA ARG A 62 8.09 -8.78 3.29
C ARG A 62 6.64 -8.35 3.38
N TYR A 63 6.36 -7.28 4.08
CA TYR A 63 5.01 -6.75 4.17
C TYR A 63 5.03 -5.24 4.41
N ASP A 64 3.94 -4.59 3.97
CA ASP A 64 3.59 -3.21 4.31
C ASP A 64 2.19 -3.17 4.94
N VAL A 65 1.94 -2.13 5.74
CA VAL A 65 0.66 -1.92 6.43
C VAL A 65 0.16 -0.52 6.17
N ILE A 66 -1.00 -0.43 5.54
CA ILE A 66 -1.70 0.84 5.31
C ILE A 66 -2.87 0.93 6.28
N ARG A 67 -2.91 2.01 7.06
CA ARG A 67 -4.00 2.33 7.99
C ARG A 67 -4.75 3.54 7.47
N SER A 68 -6.05 3.45 7.46
CA SER A 68 -6.93 4.42 6.78
C SER A 68 -7.33 5.63 7.60
N PHE A 69 -6.74 5.86 8.74
CA PHE A 69 -7.17 6.98 9.57
C PHE A 69 -6.24 8.17 9.38
N ASP A 70 -6.73 9.18 8.66
CA ASP A 70 -6.12 10.51 8.61
C ASP A 70 -6.40 11.23 9.94
N ARG A 71 -5.63 10.89 10.96
CA ARG A 71 -5.75 11.48 12.29
C ARG A 71 -4.83 12.67 12.41
N PRO A 72 -5.31 13.80 12.95
CA PRO A 72 -4.43 14.88 13.35
C PRO A 72 -3.39 14.36 14.35
N LEU A 73 -2.17 14.80 14.22
CA LEU A 73 -1.12 14.45 15.17
C LEU A 73 -1.45 15.07 16.54
N VAL A 74 -1.66 14.23 17.53
CA VAL A 74 -1.96 14.67 18.93
C VAL A 74 -0.77 15.39 19.55
N ASN A 75 0.46 15.02 19.14
CA ASN A 75 1.67 15.76 19.42
C ASN A 75 2.41 15.93 18.11
N PRO A 76 2.51 17.13 17.52
CA PRO A 76 3.45 17.35 16.44
C PRO A 76 4.80 16.87 16.96
N VAL A 77 5.34 15.85 16.34
CA VAL A 77 6.67 15.33 16.63
C VAL A 77 7.55 16.56 16.74
N SER A 78 8.14 16.78 17.93
CA SER A 78 8.85 18.02 18.24
C SER A 78 9.73 18.38 17.05
N ALA A 79 9.32 19.39 16.30
CA ALA A 79 9.97 19.84 15.06
C ALA A 79 11.46 20.15 15.26
N ASP A 80 11.87 20.33 16.53
CA ASP A 80 13.25 20.58 16.93
C ASP A 80 14.24 19.44 16.68
N LYS A 81 13.77 18.22 16.35
CA LYS A 81 14.64 17.06 16.08
C LYS A 81 14.69 16.61 14.61
N LEU A 82 13.85 17.19 13.77
CA LEU A 82 13.72 16.84 12.37
C LEU A 82 13.69 18.15 11.55
N ASN A 83 14.61 18.30 10.62
CA ASN A 83 14.79 19.48 9.78
C ASN A 83 13.47 20.17 9.36
N THR A 84 13.50 21.48 9.14
CA THR A 84 12.44 22.45 8.81
C THR A 84 11.36 21.99 7.82
N SER A 85 11.53 20.89 7.11
CA SER A 85 10.54 20.30 6.18
C SER A 85 9.39 19.55 6.87
N LEU A 86 9.40 19.38 8.19
CA LEU A 86 8.36 18.66 8.95
C LEU A 86 7.31 19.57 9.57
N ALA A 87 7.49 20.89 9.48
CA ALA A 87 6.52 21.86 9.98
C ALA A 87 5.16 21.78 9.26
N ASP A 88 5.14 21.24 8.03
CA ASP A 88 3.95 21.12 7.20
C ASP A 88 3.16 19.81 7.42
N LEU A 89 3.67 18.88 8.25
CA LEU A 89 3.02 17.61 8.51
C LEU A 89 1.96 17.75 9.60
N ALA A 90 0.69 17.69 9.21
CA ALA A 90 -0.46 17.86 10.10
C ALA A 90 -1.13 16.54 10.48
N THR A 91 -0.97 15.50 9.67
CA THR A 91 -1.73 14.24 9.77
C THR A 91 -0.84 13.00 9.70
N GLU A 92 -1.40 11.84 10.09
CA GLU A 92 -0.71 10.55 9.94
C GLU A 92 -0.41 10.22 8.47
N LEU A 93 -1.28 10.62 7.53
CA LEU A 93 -1.04 10.44 6.10
C LEU A 93 0.15 11.29 5.61
N ASP A 94 0.32 12.50 6.13
CA ASP A 94 1.46 13.36 5.77
C ASP A 94 2.78 12.71 6.20
N ILE A 95 2.82 12.08 7.38
CA ILE A 95 3.99 11.33 7.84
C ILE A 95 4.27 10.13 6.92
N GLN A 96 3.24 9.38 6.55
CA GLN A 96 3.41 8.25 5.63
C GLN A 96 3.93 8.72 4.28
N LEU A 97 3.37 9.80 3.72
CA LEU A 97 3.83 10.41 2.48
C LEU A 97 5.29 10.89 2.57
N PHE A 98 5.69 11.47 3.69
CA PHE A 98 7.07 11.90 3.90
C PHE A 98 8.06 10.71 3.81
N PHE A 99 7.77 9.60 4.46
CA PHE A 99 8.61 8.41 4.37
C PHE A 99 8.55 7.75 2.99
N LEU A 100 7.38 7.74 2.35
CA LEU A 100 7.21 7.20 1.01
C LEU A 100 7.94 8.03 -0.05
N GLN A 101 8.01 9.35 0.08
CA GLN A 101 8.82 10.21 -0.78
C GLN A 101 10.30 9.79 -0.75
N ARG A 102 10.85 9.46 0.42
CA ARG A 102 12.22 8.96 0.55
C ARG A 102 12.40 7.59 -0.10
N LYS A 103 11.49 6.64 0.15
CA LYS A 103 11.49 5.36 -0.55
C LYS A 103 11.37 5.52 -2.07
N TYR A 104 10.60 6.51 -2.54
CA TYR A 104 10.45 6.80 -3.96
C TYR A 104 11.75 7.32 -4.58
N LEU A 105 12.51 8.16 -3.89
CA LEU A 105 13.84 8.59 -4.33
C LEU A 105 14.79 7.40 -4.48
N ASP A 106 14.86 6.52 -3.49
CA ASP A 106 15.67 5.30 -3.55
C ASP A 106 15.22 4.38 -4.70
N TYR A 107 13.92 4.22 -4.90
CA TYR A 107 13.35 3.48 -6.02
C TYR A 107 13.78 4.05 -7.36
N GLN A 108 13.74 5.38 -7.55
CA GLN A 108 14.18 6.04 -8.79
C GLN A 108 15.67 5.83 -9.05
N VAL A 109 16.51 5.94 -8.02
CA VAL A 109 17.95 5.67 -8.12
C VAL A 109 18.20 4.24 -8.56
N ASN A 110 17.53 3.27 -7.95
CA ASN A 110 17.66 1.85 -8.30
C ASN A 110 17.23 1.57 -9.74
N ILE A 111 16.12 2.15 -10.19
CA ILE A 111 15.68 2.03 -11.60
C ILE A 111 16.69 2.69 -12.54
N GLY A 112 17.15 3.89 -12.22
CA GLY A 112 18.16 4.60 -13.02
C GLY A 112 19.45 3.78 -13.19
N ASN A 113 19.95 3.20 -12.12
CA ASN A 113 21.14 2.33 -12.15
C ASN A 113 20.92 1.09 -13.04
N ARG A 114 19.76 0.44 -12.95
CA ARG A 114 19.40 -0.71 -13.79
C ARG A 114 19.30 -0.34 -15.27
N ILE A 115 18.73 0.82 -15.59
CA ILE A 115 18.64 1.34 -16.96
C ILE A 115 20.05 1.62 -17.50
N ILE A 116 20.91 2.31 -16.73
CA ILE A 116 22.29 2.61 -17.12
C ILE A 116 23.04 1.31 -17.38
N GLN A 117 22.92 0.31 -16.51
CA GLN A 117 23.54 -1.00 -16.69
C GLN A 117 23.07 -1.67 -18.00
N CYS A 118 21.77 -1.70 -18.28
CA CYS A 118 21.24 -2.25 -19.53
C CYS A 118 21.81 -1.56 -20.78
N LEU A 119 21.95 -0.24 -20.72
CA LEU A 119 22.51 0.52 -21.84
C LEU A 119 24.02 0.29 -22.02
N GLN A 120 24.76 0.10 -20.93
CA GLN A 120 26.20 -0.22 -20.97
C GLN A 120 26.48 -1.63 -21.51
N GLU A 121 25.59 -2.60 -21.33
CA GLU A 121 25.69 -3.94 -21.90
C GLU A 121 25.62 -3.93 -23.42
N ALA A 122 25.11 -2.84 -24.03
CA ALA A 122 25.01 -2.60 -25.49
C ALA A 122 24.40 -3.77 -26.27
N THR A 123 23.46 -4.50 -25.66
CA THR A 123 22.73 -5.59 -26.33
C THR A 123 21.68 -5.02 -27.29
N PRO A 124 21.31 -5.74 -28.38
CA PRO A 124 20.31 -5.25 -29.34
C PRO A 124 18.95 -4.89 -28.71
N ASP A 125 18.61 -5.49 -27.57
CA ASP A 125 17.36 -5.31 -26.82
C ASP A 125 17.49 -4.34 -25.63
N ALA A 126 18.63 -3.66 -25.48
CA ALA A 126 18.90 -2.78 -24.34
C ALA A 126 17.84 -1.67 -24.17
N ALA A 127 17.41 -1.05 -25.29
CA ALA A 127 16.38 -0.02 -25.24
C ALA A 127 15.01 -0.57 -24.80
N GLN A 128 14.64 -1.77 -25.24
CA GLN A 128 13.40 -2.42 -24.84
C GLN A 128 13.43 -2.82 -23.36
N LYS A 129 14.54 -3.34 -22.87
CA LYS A 129 14.76 -3.65 -21.44
C LYS A 129 14.65 -2.38 -20.58
N ALA A 130 15.26 -1.28 -20.99
CA ALA A 130 15.18 0.01 -20.30
C ALA A 130 13.73 0.50 -20.22
N GLN A 131 12.95 0.38 -21.29
CA GLN A 131 11.53 0.69 -21.28
C GLN A 131 10.75 -0.19 -20.29
N THR A 132 11.00 -1.49 -20.26
CA THR A 132 10.34 -2.43 -19.34
C THR A 132 10.66 -2.07 -17.88
N ILE A 133 11.90 -1.70 -17.58
CA ILE A 133 12.31 -1.28 -16.23
C ILE A 133 11.59 0.01 -15.79
N SER A 134 11.40 0.96 -16.71
CA SER A 134 10.76 2.25 -16.42
C SER A 134 9.22 2.21 -16.45
N ALA A 135 8.62 1.18 -17.07
CA ALA A 135 7.19 1.10 -17.29
C ALA A 135 6.32 1.19 -16.02
N PRO A 136 6.67 0.55 -14.88
CA PRO A 136 5.88 0.67 -13.66
C PRO A 136 5.81 2.10 -13.12
N LYS A 137 6.92 2.85 -13.16
CA LYS A 137 6.94 4.27 -12.75
C LYS A 137 6.02 5.10 -13.65
N LYS A 138 6.15 4.93 -14.97
CA LYS A 138 5.30 5.64 -15.93
C LYS A 138 3.83 5.30 -15.69
N ARG A 139 3.50 4.00 -15.53
CA ARG A 139 2.13 3.58 -15.28
C ARG A 139 1.55 4.16 -14.00
N PHE A 140 2.31 4.18 -12.92
CA PHE A 140 1.90 4.84 -11.67
C PHE A 140 1.56 6.32 -11.91
N GLN A 141 2.40 7.05 -12.63
CA GLN A 141 2.16 8.46 -12.92
C GLN A 141 0.91 8.67 -13.78
N ASP A 142 0.68 7.81 -14.78
CA ASP A 142 -0.50 7.84 -15.63
C ASP A 142 -1.78 7.54 -14.83
N LEU A 143 -1.73 6.58 -13.89
CA LEU A 143 -2.86 6.26 -13.00
C LEU A 143 -3.20 7.41 -12.06
N ILE A 144 -2.20 8.07 -11.48
CA ILE A 144 -2.42 9.23 -10.61
C ILE A 144 -3.04 10.38 -11.41
N ASP A 145 -2.55 10.66 -12.62
CA ASP A 145 -3.12 11.70 -13.47
C ASP A 145 -4.59 11.40 -13.82
N ASP A 146 -4.92 10.13 -14.13
CA ASP A 146 -6.30 9.68 -14.40
C ASP A 146 -7.20 9.85 -13.16
N LEU A 147 -6.74 9.42 -11.99
CA LEU A 147 -7.50 9.52 -10.75
C LEU A 147 -7.76 10.97 -10.32
N PHE A 148 -6.82 11.87 -10.57
CA PHE A 148 -6.92 13.28 -10.14
C PHE A 148 -7.42 14.21 -11.26
N ALA A 149 -7.85 13.66 -12.40
CA ALA A 149 -8.32 14.44 -13.54
C ALA A 149 -9.46 15.40 -13.19
N ASP A 150 -10.44 14.96 -12.39
CA ASP A 150 -11.59 15.79 -11.99
C ASP A 150 -11.19 17.00 -11.15
N THR A 151 -10.06 16.92 -10.43
CA THR A 151 -9.52 18.03 -9.64
C THR A 151 -8.48 18.84 -10.40
N GLY A 152 -8.17 18.47 -11.65
CA GLY A 152 -7.24 19.17 -12.53
C GLY A 152 -5.77 19.10 -12.06
N LYS A 153 -5.42 18.11 -11.24
CA LYS A 153 -4.06 17.91 -10.75
C LYS A 153 -3.33 16.88 -11.62
N THR A 154 -2.11 17.19 -12.01
CA THR A 154 -1.24 16.28 -12.76
C THR A 154 0.12 16.18 -12.09
N ILE A 155 0.70 14.97 -12.09
CA ILE A 155 2.02 14.74 -11.50
C ILE A 155 3.13 15.36 -12.35
N ILE A 156 4.08 16.06 -11.72
CA ILE A 156 5.24 16.64 -12.40
C ILE A 156 6.29 15.55 -12.57
N ARG A 157 6.49 15.09 -13.81
CA ARG A 157 7.30 13.91 -14.13
C ARG A 157 8.82 14.18 -14.13
N THR A 158 9.21 15.44 -14.17
CA THR A 158 10.61 15.89 -14.22
C THR A 158 11.24 16.09 -12.85
N GLU A 159 10.44 16.08 -11.79
CA GLU A 159 10.89 16.25 -10.41
C GLU A 159 11.33 14.91 -9.81
N ASN A 160 12.28 14.99 -8.89
CA ASN A 160 12.73 13.82 -8.14
C ASN A 160 11.74 13.44 -7.03
N GLU A 161 11.06 14.42 -6.45
CA GLU A 161 9.99 14.23 -5.49
C GLU A 161 8.64 14.24 -6.21
N ILE A 162 7.64 13.60 -5.61
CA ILE A 162 6.28 13.70 -6.11
C ILE A 162 5.76 15.11 -5.83
N ARG A 163 5.41 15.81 -6.90
CA ARG A 163 4.77 17.12 -6.89
C ARG A 163 3.69 17.14 -7.97
N PHE A 164 2.75 18.06 -7.81
CA PHE A 164 1.62 18.19 -8.72
C PHE A 164 1.60 19.59 -9.31
N SER A 165 1.13 19.69 -10.55
CA SER A 165 0.73 20.95 -11.17
C SER A 165 -0.78 21.08 -11.13
N GLN A 166 -1.29 22.24 -10.71
CA GLN A 166 -2.70 22.60 -10.77
C GLN A 166 -2.83 24.08 -11.09
N ILE A 167 -3.50 24.43 -12.21
CA ILE A 167 -3.75 25.82 -12.66
C ILE A 167 -2.47 26.69 -12.63
N GLY A 168 -1.33 26.10 -13.05
CA GLY A 168 -0.03 26.81 -13.09
C GLY A 168 0.72 26.91 -11.76
N GLU A 169 0.16 26.39 -10.68
CA GLU A 169 0.81 26.30 -9.37
C GLU A 169 1.42 24.91 -9.16
N THR A 170 2.47 24.84 -8.35
CA THR A 170 3.07 23.59 -7.91
C THR A 170 2.61 23.26 -6.50
N LEU A 171 2.02 22.07 -6.34
CA LEU A 171 1.54 21.56 -5.06
C LEU A 171 2.44 20.44 -4.55
N THR A 172 2.61 20.40 -3.23
CA THR A 172 3.21 19.25 -2.53
C THR A 172 2.13 18.18 -2.25
N PRO A 173 2.50 16.91 -2.01
CA PRO A 173 1.55 15.88 -1.62
C PRO A 173 0.76 16.20 -0.35
N TYR A 174 1.30 17.04 0.53
CA TYR A 174 0.66 17.44 1.79
C TYR A 174 -0.53 18.39 1.59
N GLN A 175 -0.65 19.00 0.42
CA GLN A 175 -1.74 19.91 0.05
C GLN A 175 -2.90 19.20 -0.67
N LEU A 176 -2.80 17.90 -0.87
CA LEU A 176 -3.87 17.06 -1.42
C LEU A 176 -5.03 16.89 -0.42
N SER A 177 -6.22 16.56 -0.91
CA SER A 177 -7.35 16.13 -0.07
C SER A 177 -7.04 14.79 0.61
N SER A 178 -7.74 14.46 1.70
CA SER A 178 -7.55 13.19 2.43
C SER A 178 -7.69 11.98 1.51
N GLY A 179 -8.68 11.97 0.61
CA GLY A 179 -8.87 10.86 -0.33
C GLY A 179 -7.73 10.75 -1.35
N GLU A 180 -7.26 11.88 -1.89
CA GLU A 180 -6.11 11.90 -2.81
C GLU A 180 -4.83 11.46 -2.11
N LYS A 181 -4.58 11.91 -0.87
CA LYS A 181 -3.45 11.45 -0.03
C LYS A 181 -3.52 9.95 0.21
N GLN A 182 -4.69 9.44 0.57
CA GLN A 182 -4.90 8.01 0.84
C GLN A 182 -4.61 7.17 -0.41
N MET A 183 -5.15 7.56 -1.57
CA MET A 183 -4.88 6.85 -2.83
C MET A 183 -3.40 6.94 -3.21
N LEU A 184 -2.78 8.10 -3.06
CA LEU A 184 -1.36 8.29 -3.31
C LEU A 184 -0.49 7.41 -2.40
N VAL A 185 -0.80 7.33 -1.10
CA VAL A 185 -0.12 6.45 -0.14
C VAL A 185 -0.21 5.00 -0.58
N ILE A 186 -1.41 4.53 -0.96
CA ILE A 186 -1.62 3.14 -1.39
C ILE A 186 -0.78 2.83 -2.64
N LEU A 187 -0.97 3.59 -3.71
CA LEU A 187 -0.31 3.30 -4.99
C LEU A 187 1.21 3.51 -4.94
N LEU A 188 1.67 4.50 -4.17
CA LEU A 188 3.10 4.74 -4.00
C LEU A 188 3.76 3.62 -3.16
N THR A 189 3.09 3.10 -2.13
CA THR A 189 3.55 1.92 -1.38
C THR A 189 3.75 0.72 -2.31
N VAL A 190 2.79 0.49 -3.21
CA VAL A 190 2.85 -0.61 -4.18
C VAL A 190 4.00 -0.43 -5.18
N LEU A 191 4.20 0.79 -5.69
CA LEU A 191 5.24 1.12 -6.65
C LEU A 191 6.65 0.87 -6.09
N VAL A 192 6.92 1.37 -4.86
CA VAL A 192 8.27 1.30 -4.28
C VAL A 192 8.72 -0.11 -3.91
N GLU A 193 7.80 -1.07 -3.90
CA GLU A 193 8.12 -2.49 -3.77
C GLU A 193 8.68 -3.12 -5.06
N ASP A 194 8.73 -2.36 -6.16
CA ASP A 194 9.42 -2.70 -7.42
C ASP A 194 9.02 -4.08 -7.97
N GLN A 195 7.71 -4.34 -7.99
CA GLN A 195 7.08 -5.60 -8.43
C GLN A 195 7.57 -6.87 -7.70
N ARG A 196 8.20 -6.73 -6.56
CA ARG A 196 8.61 -7.86 -5.73
C ARG A 196 7.40 -8.48 -5.04
N PRO A 197 7.43 -9.79 -4.77
CA PRO A 197 6.41 -10.42 -3.93
C PRO A 197 6.44 -9.87 -2.50
N TYR A 198 5.28 -9.47 -2.00
CA TYR A 198 5.09 -9.00 -0.61
C TYR A 198 3.63 -9.09 -0.20
N VAL A 199 3.35 -8.93 1.08
CA VAL A 199 1.98 -8.88 1.61
C VAL A 199 1.61 -7.44 1.93
N LEU A 200 0.50 -6.97 1.36
CA LEU A 200 -0.07 -5.67 1.65
C LEU A 200 -1.26 -5.81 2.59
N PHE A 201 -1.09 -5.35 3.83
CA PHE A 201 -2.18 -5.27 4.80
C PHE A 201 -2.85 -3.91 4.74
N MET A 202 -4.18 -3.88 4.61
CA MET A 202 -4.96 -2.65 4.60
C MET A 202 -6.16 -2.77 5.54
N ASP A 203 -6.32 -1.81 6.46
CA ASP A 203 -7.44 -1.76 7.41
C ASP A 203 -8.41 -0.67 6.98
N GLU A 204 -9.56 -1.06 6.40
CA GLU A 204 -10.59 -0.18 5.87
C GLU A 204 -10.03 0.90 4.91
N PRO A 205 -9.29 0.52 3.84
CA PRO A 205 -8.60 1.46 2.96
C PRO A 205 -9.53 2.42 2.21
N GLU A 206 -10.80 2.11 2.17
CA GLU A 206 -11.84 2.89 1.51
C GLU A 206 -12.26 4.16 2.25
N VAL A 207 -11.91 4.32 3.50
CA VAL A 207 -12.24 5.52 4.27
C VAL A 207 -11.62 6.74 3.59
N SER A 208 -12.44 7.75 3.31
CA SER A 208 -12.09 8.96 2.55
C SER A 208 -11.97 8.80 1.03
N LEU A 209 -12.05 7.59 0.47
CA LEU A 209 -12.01 7.41 -0.98
C LEU A 209 -13.40 7.63 -1.62
N HIS A 210 -13.40 8.26 -2.80
CA HIS A 210 -14.58 8.31 -3.64
C HIS A 210 -15.03 6.91 -4.06
N VAL A 211 -16.33 6.70 -4.26
CA VAL A 211 -16.91 5.38 -4.55
C VAL A 211 -16.28 4.72 -5.79
N ASP A 212 -16.02 5.50 -6.83
CA ASP A 212 -15.41 4.98 -8.07
C ASP A 212 -13.96 4.51 -7.84
N TRP A 213 -13.23 5.17 -6.95
CA TRP A 213 -11.89 4.75 -6.55
C TRP A 213 -11.92 3.49 -5.69
N GLN A 214 -12.93 3.35 -4.82
CA GLN A 214 -13.14 2.14 -4.03
C GLN A 214 -13.35 0.92 -4.93
N GLN A 215 -14.16 1.04 -5.98
CA GLN A 215 -14.41 -0.03 -6.94
C GLN A 215 -13.15 -0.45 -7.71
N ARG A 216 -12.26 0.47 -8.00
CA ARG A 216 -11.03 0.23 -8.77
C ARG A 216 -9.82 -0.14 -7.90
N LEU A 217 -9.93 -0.03 -6.57
CA LEU A 217 -8.79 -0.07 -5.65
C LEU A 217 -7.91 -1.32 -5.82
N ILE A 218 -8.52 -2.50 -5.80
CA ILE A 218 -7.79 -3.77 -5.89
C ILE A 218 -7.15 -3.92 -7.28
N ASP A 219 -7.87 -3.59 -8.33
CA ASP A 219 -7.39 -3.68 -9.72
C ASP A 219 -6.19 -2.75 -9.94
N LEU A 220 -6.23 -1.52 -9.44
CA LEU A 220 -5.13 -0.56 -9.51
C LEU A 220 -3.86 -1.06 -8.79
N ILE A 221 -4.02 -1.70 -7.65
CA ILE A 221 -2.91 -2.30 -6.90
C ILE A 221 -2.29 -3.45 -7.69
N LEU A 222 -3.11 -4.37 -8.21
CA LEU A 222 -2.66 -5.53 -8.98
C LEU A 222 -2.04 -5.14 -10.31
N GLU A 223 -2.50 -4.06 -10.91
CA GLU A 223 -1.92 -3.52 -12.14
C GLU A 223 -0.49 -3.00 -11.93
N LEU A 224 -0.22 -2.33 -10.79
CA LEU A 224 1.11 -1.85 -10.46
C LEU A 224 2.05 -2.97 -10.00
N ASN A 225 1.54 -3.93 -9.22
CA ASN A 225 2.31 -5.08 -8.78
C ASN A 225 1.46 -6.35 -8.77
N PRO A 226 1.55 -7.19 -9.82
CA PRO A 226 0.78 -8.44 -9.89
C PRO A 226 1.26 -9.52 -8.90
N ASN A 227 2.40 -9.32 -8.24
CA ASN A 227 2.99 -10.26 -7.29
C ASN A 227 2.63 -9.96 -5.83
N VAL A 228 1.78 -8.96 -5.56
CA VAL A 228 1.32 -8.64 -4.22
C VAL A 228 0.27 -9.63 -3.73
N GLN A 229 0.36 -10.03 -2.46
CA GLN A 229 -0.75 -10.63 -1.75
C GLN A 229 -1.46 -9.56 -0.93
N ILE A 230 -2.71 -9.28 -1.27
CA ILE A 230 -3.56 -8.29 -0.59
C ILE A 230 -4.33 -8.97 0.52
N ILE A 231 -4.28 -8.40 1.73
CA ILE A 231 -5.11 -8.77 2.86
C ILE A 231 -5.74 -7.49 3.40
N LEU A 232 -7.02 -7.29 3.15
CA LEU A 232 -7.72 -6.09 3.56
C LEU A 232 -8.95 -6.39 4.40
N THR A 233 -9.28 -5.44 5.28
CA THR A 233 -10.57 -5.39 5.96
C THR A 233 -11.42 -4.33 5.30
N THR A 234 -12.71 -4.57 5.14
CA THR A 234 -13.65 -3.59 4.61
C THR A 234 -15.07 -3.83 5.12
N HIS A 235 -15.87 -2.79 5.12
CA HIS A 235 -17.32 -2.86 5.23
C HIS A 235 -18.00 -2.22 4.01
N SER A 236 -17.22 -1.75 3.02
CA SER A 236 -17.74 -1.13 1.82
C SER A 236 -18.12 -2.15 0.75
N PRO A 237 -19.39 -2.19 0.33
CA PRO A 237 -19.78 -2.98 -0.82
C PRO A 237 -19.05 -2.58 -2.11
N ALA A 238 -18.69 -1.30 -2.26
CA ALA A 238 -18.01 -0.80 -3.45
C ALA A 238 -16.65 -1.47 -3.71
N VAL A 239 -15.88 -1.74 -2.67
CA VAL A 239 -14.60 -2.46 -2.78
C VAL A 239 -14.79 -3.90 -3.26
N ILE A 240 -15.92 -4.52 -2.91
CA ILE A 240 -16.20 -5.94 -3.15
C ILE A 240 -16.84 -6.17 -4.52
N MET A 241 -17.70 -5.25 -4.97
CA MET A 241 -18.62 -5.47 -6.09
C MET A 241 -17.96 -5.60 -7.47
N ASN A 242 -16.72 -5.12 -7.63
CA ASN A 242 -16.03 -5.16 -8.92
C ASN A 242 -15.28 -6.49 -9.16
N GLY A 243 -15.98 -7.61 -9.01
CA GLY A 243 -15.42 -8.95 -9.31
C GLY A 243 -14.74 -9.64 -8.13
N TRP A 244 -14.78 -9.06 -6.93
CA TRP A 244 -14.06 -9.59 -5.76
C TRP A 244 -14.95 -10.29 -4.73
N ALA A 245 -16.23 -10.50 -5.03
CA ALA A 245 -17.19 -11.13 -4.12
C ALA A 245 -16.76 -12.55 -3.65
N ASP A 246 -16.15 -13.33 -4.54
CA ASP A 246 -15.67 -14.68 -4.24
C ASP A 246 -14.41 -14.70 -3.35
N ARG A 247 -13.81 -13.55 -3.09
CA ARG A 247 -12.63 -13.37 -2.24
C ARG A 247 -12.96 -12.84 -0.85
N VAL A 248 -14.25 -12.66 -0.58
CA VAL A 248 -14.75 -12.20 0.71
C VAL A 248 -14.89 -13.35 1.68
N THR A 249 -14.37 -13.14 2.87
CA THR A 249 -14.56 -14.02 4.03
C THR A 249 -15.24 -13.19 5.12
N GLU A 250 -16.35 -13.65 5.66
CA GLU A 250 -16.94 -13.00 6.82
C GLU A 250 -16.26 -13.47 8.11
N VAL A 251 -16.12 -12.56 9.08
CA VAL A 251 -15.52 -12.90 10.38
C VAL A 251 -16.29 -14.01 11.08
N SER A 252 -17.63 -14.08 10.89
CA SER A 252 -18.49 -15.16 11.39
C SER A 252 -18.07 -16.54 10.92
N ASP A 253 -17.65 -16.66 9.64
CA ASP A 253 -17.38 -17.94 8.99
C ASP A 253 -16.06 -18.55 9.43
N ILE A 254 -15.14 -17.72 9.93
CA ILE A 254 -13.81 -18.13 10.39
C ILE A 254 -13.68 -18.17 11.92
N THR A 255 -14.76 -17.87 12.64
CA THR A 255 -14.75 -17.82 14.11
C THR A 255 -15.53 -18.99 14.70
N ASP A 256 -14.84 -19.87 15.41
CA ASP A 256 -15.51 -20.92 16.18
C ASP A 256 -16.24 -20.30 17.38
N ASN A 257 -17.55 -20.41 17.41
CA ASN A 257 -18.36 -20.12 18.59
C ASN A 257 -18.21 -21.30 19.56
N GLN A 258 -17.29 -21.20 20.51
CA GLN A 258 -17.26 -22.07 21.70
C GLN A 258 -17.98 -21.42 22.85
#